data_06007244484f62886142bf152b7c8d97
#
_entry.id   06007244484f62886142bf152b7c8d97
#
_cell.length_a   1.000
_cell.length_b   1.000
_cell.length_c   1.000
_cell.angle_alpha   90.00
_cell.angle_beta   90.00
_cell.angle_gamma   90.00
#
_symmetry.space_group_name_H-M   'P 1'
#
loop_
_entity.id
_entity.type
_entity.pdbx_description
1 polymer ?
#
loop_
_entity_poly.entity_id
_entity_poly.type
_entity_poly.pdbx_seq_one_letter_code
_entity_poly.pdbx_strand_id
1 'polypeptide(L)'
;MANIRIGLGSEFNLKDQKLGLGTDNPQTRLDVAGSIRTKDFNITGVSSFTAYDGFLRADHQIVENTTLSFDQGPTASLSGEIIVGTGITVTVGLGTTVKDVTRAGGSEIECLKVYNTFTPPSGGTNQRPYAPKPGELYYNYDFKTIEFHDGYGWRQVDNTTRSGRGLFGGGTTSDAPNGATAIEYIQIHTLGNSQVFGDLTVAAGFAAAVSSSTRGIWGSRYTGSGNNTIDYVTIPSQGNAIDFGNSTGSLWSRGGLSSSTRGIFFGGQPASNVIEYIEMDTLGDAIDFGDLMSARRDVAGFASATRGIMAGGNPGIGADHTVIESITISSLGNSVRFGEKDGLGMMSGSANATRGIFAGGSTTPTLGGFSNIDFVTIASEGNAVNFGDLTLSTYRSCAMASQTRAVFAHGTFTPGSGTRTSMDYITIASQGDAIDFGDKSETREYADGGCSDSHGGLGGF
;
A
#
# COMPACT_ATOMS: atom_id res chain seq x y z
N MET A 1 -65.67 -23.06 -10.87
CA MET A 1 -65.37 -24.30 -11.64
C MET A 1 -64.48 -23.90 -12.80
N ALA A 2 -63.27 -24.35 -12.79
CA ALA A 2 -62.33 -24.11 -13.91
C ALA A 2 -62.68 -25.09 -15.04
N ASN A 3 -63.02 -24.60 -16.21
CA ASN A 3 -63.30 -25.39 -17.40
C ASN A 3 -61.94 -25.79 -18.03
N ILE A 4 -61.61 -27.05 -17.92
CA ILE A 4 -60.48 -27.65 -18.68
C ILE A 4 -60.98 -27.98 -20.09
N ARG A 5 -60.47 -27.29 -21.12
CA ARG A 5 -60.72 -27.64 -22.52
C ARG A 5 -59.56 -28.51 -23.01
N ILE A 6 -59.87 -29.76 -23.34
CA ILE A 6 -58.93 -30.69 -23.91
C ILE A 6 -59.17 -30.73 -25.43
N GLY A 7 -58.11 -30.45 -26.23
CA GLY A 7 -58.15 -30.61 -27.68
C GLY A 7 -58.08 -32.06 -28.09
N LEU A 8 -58.54 -32.36 -29.31
CA LEU A 8 -58.46 -33.71 -29.89
C LEU A 8 -57.00 -34.20 -29.93
N GLY A 9 -56.70 -35.31 -29.24
CA GLY A 9 -55.38 -35.92 -29.18
C GLY A 9 -54.60 -35.70 -27.88
N SER A 10 -55.21 -35.11 -26.86
CA SER A 10 -54.57 -34.93 -25.55
C SER A 10 -54.89 -36.13 -24.64
N GLU A 11 -53.86 -36.85 -24.18
CA GLU A 11 -54.00 -37.84 -23.14
C GLU A 11 -53.81 -37.26 -21.76
N PHE A 12 -54.80 -37.49 -20.88
CA PHE A 12 -54.80 -37.17 -19.48
C PHE A 12 -54.72 -38.45 -18.66
N ASN A 13 -53.62 -38.64 -17.96
CA ASN A 13 -53.45 -39.82 -17.12
C ASN A 13 -53.35 -39.38 -15.65
N LEU A 14 -54.26 -39.88 -14.82
CA LEU A 14 -54.25 -39.70 -13.38
C LEU A 14 -53.86 -41.03 -12.74
N LYS A 15 -52.65 -41.07 -12.15
CA LYS A 15 -52.16 -42.26 -11.46
C LYS A 15 -51.57 -41.83 -10.13
N ASP A 16 -52.01 -42.46 -9.05
CA ASP A 16 -51.47 -42.21 -7.68
C ASP A 16 -51.40 -40.73 -7.28
N GLN A 17 -52.46 -39.97 -7.56
CA GLN A 17 -52.58 -38.53 -7.33
C GLN A 17 -51.58 -37.65 -8.15
N LYS A 18 -51.04 -38.21 -9.22
CA LYS A 18 -50.15 -37.51 -10.16
C LYS A 18 -50.87 -37.35 -11.49
N LEU A 19 -50.73 -36.17 -12.09
CA LEU A 19 -51.29 -35.84 -13.39
C LEU A 19 -50.22 -35.91 -14.47
N GLY A 20 -50.38 -36.81 -15.43
CA GLY A 20 -49.56 -36.92 -16.63
C GLY A 20 -50.24 -36.25 -17.82
N LEU A 21 -49.52 -35.40 -18.54
CA LEU A 21 -49.93 -34.81 -19.82
C LEU A 21 -48.98 -35.34 -20.90
N GLY A 22 -49.46 -36.25 -21.74
CA GLY A 22 -48.65 -36.92 -22.77
C GLY A 22 -47.74 -38.01 -22.21
N THR A 23 -47.93 -38.45 -20.96
CA THR A 23 -47.28 -39.60 -20.35
C THR A 23 -48.29 -40.38 -19.49
N ASP A 24 -48.21 -41.72 -19.56
CA ASP A 24 -49.02 -42.68 -18.80
C ASP A 24 -48.35 -43.16 -17.50
N ASN A 25 -47.11 -42.70 -17.25
CA ASN A 25 -46.35 -43.02 -16.04
C ASN A 25 -45.77 -41.76 -15.36
N PRO A 26 -46.62 -40.86 -14.83
CA PRO A 26 -46.15 -39.63 -14.23
C PRO A 26 -45.29 -39.87 -12.99
N GLN A 27 -44.10 -39.30 -12.96
CA GLN A 27 -43.13 -39.42 -11.85
C GLN A 27 -43.33 -38.37 -10.76
N THR A 28 -43.95 -37.25 -11.10
CA THR A 28 -44.24 -36.12 -10.22
C THR A 28 -45.75 -35.82 -10.14
N ARG A 29 -46.18 -34.89 -9.23
CA ARG A 29 -47.60 -34.49 -9.14
C ARG A 29 -48.18 -33.94 -10.45
N LEU A 30 -47.33 -33.26 -11.24
CA LEU A 30 -47.62 -32.90 -12.63
C LEU A 30 -46.39 -33.27 -13.47
N ASP A 31 -46.62 -34.16 -14.44
CA ASP A 31 -45.60 -34.61 -15.38
C ASP A 31 -46.08 -34.38 -16.80
N VAL A 32 -45.34 -33.64 -17.60
CA VAL A 32 -45.69 -33.21 -18.95
C VAL A 32 -44.64 -33.68 -19.94
N ALA A 33 -44.98 -34.67 -20.73
CA ALA A 33 -44.16 -35.09 -21.87
C ALA A 33 -44.42 -34.12 -23.05
N GLY A 34 -43.78 -32.93 -23.01
CA GLY A 34 -43.97 -31.89 -24.03
C GLY A 34 -43.77 -30.49 -23.48
N SER A 35 -44.33 -29.49 -24.12
CA SER A 35 -44.21 -28.08 -23.74
C SER A 35 -45.43 -27.57 -23.02
N ILE A 36 -45.22 -26.79 -21.96
CA ILE A 36 -46.28 -26.03 -21.29
C ILE A 36 -46.23 -24.59 -21.81
N ARG A 37 -47.36 -24.10 -22.36
CA ARG A 37 -47.51 -22.67 -22.68
C ARG A 37 -48.51 -22.05 -21.73
N THR A 38 -48.05 -21.15 -20.89
CA THR A 38 -48.90 -20.43 -19.94
C THR A 38 -48.60 -18.93 -20.01
N LYS A 39 -49.56 -18.11 -19.60
CA LYS A 39 -49.35 -16.67 -19.46
C LYS A 39 -48.49 -16.33 -18.24
N ASP A 40 -48.75 -17.05 -17.15
CA ASP A 40 -48.07 -16.88 -15.88
C ASP A 40 -47.68 -18.26 -15.31
N PHE A 41 -46.42 -18.48 -14.97
CA PHE A 41 -45.92 -19.66 -14.31
C PHE A 41 -45.26 -19.26 -13.01
N ASN A 42 -45.92 -19.53 -11.89
CA ASN A 42 -45.45 -19.14 -10.56
C ASN A 42 -45.02 -20.40 -9.81
N ILE A 43 -43.74 -20.41 -9.36
CA ILE A 43 -43.16 -21.47 -8.55
C ILE A 43 -42.88 -20.94 -7.18
N THR A 44 -43.56 -21.47 -6.16
CA THR A 44 -43.35 -21.17 -4.75
C THR A 44 -42.65 -22.34 -4.09
N GLY A 45 -41.47 -22.07 -3.46
CA GLY A 45 -40.65 -23.05 -2.76
C GLY A 45 -39.28 -23.30 -3.41
N VAL A 46 -38.51 -24.22 -2.86
CA VAL A 46 -37.19 -24.60 -3.40
C VAL A 46 -37.36 -25.26 -4.76
N SER A 47 -36.85 -24.63 -5.81
CA SER A 47 -36.93 -25.12 -7.19
C SER A 47 -35.56 -25.47 -7.72
N SER A 48 -35.39 -26.68 -8.16
CA SER A 48 -34.27 -27.06 -9.02
C SER A 48 -34.75 -27.15 -10.46
N PHE A 49 -34.15 -26.42 -11.37
CA PHE A 49 -34.39 -26.54 -12.80
C PHE A 49 -33.23 -27.26 -13.45
N THR A 50 -33.53 -28.36 -14.13
CA THR A 50 -32.62 -28.95 -15.10
C THR A 50 -33.11 -28.50 -16.48
N ALA A 51 -32.44 -27.50 -17.07
CA ALA A 51 -32.82 -27.00 -18.38
C ALA A 51 -32.05 -27.72 -19.46
N TYR A 52 -32.76 -28.49 -20.27
CA TYR A 52 -32.36 -28.89 -21.61
C TYR A 52 -32.90 -27.86 -22.60
N ASP A 53 -32.03 -27.15 -23.32
CA ASP A 53 -32.34 -26.19 -24.40
C ASP A 53 -33.54 -25.24 -24.10
N GLY A 54 -33.38 -24.26 -23.23
CA GLY A 54 -34.47 -23.33 -22.99
C GLY A 54 -34.06 -21.97 -22.39
N PHE A 55 -34.64 -20.92 -22.97
CA PHE A 55 -34.63 -19.57 -22.41
C PHE A 55 -35.61 -19.48 -21.22
N LEU A 56 -35.13 -19.18 -20.04
CA LEU A 56 -35.97 -18.73 -18.93
C LEU A 56 -36.12 -17.20 -19.00
N ARG A 57 -37.36 -16.74 -19.25
CA ARG A 57 -37.76 -15.36 -19.03
C ARG A 57 -38.62 -15.31 -17.78
N ALA A 58 -38.13 -14.65 -16.74
CA ALA A 58 -38.91 -14.38 -15.55
C ALA A 58 -38.52 -13.02 -14.98
N ASP A 59 -39.43 -12.33 -14.29
CA ASP A 59 -39.11 -11.18 -13.45
C ASP A 59 -38.24 -11.68 -12.29
N HIS A 60 -37.06 -11.12 -12.14
CA HIS A 60 -35.88 -11.81 -11.64
C HIS A 60 -35.54 -11.42 -10.20
N GLN A 61 -36.45 -11.66 -9.26
CA GLN A 61 -36.15 -11.51 -7.85
C GLN A 61 -35.86 -12.88 -7.23
N ILE A 62 -34.62 -13.09 -6.79
CA ILE A 62 -34.22 -14.25 -6.00
C ILE A 62 -34.42 -13.91 -4.52
N VAL A 63 -35.40 -14.51 -3.88
CA VAL A 63 -35.78 -14.24 -2.48
C VAL A 63 -35.40 -15.35 -1.51
N GLU A 64 -34.89 -16.49 -2.03
CA GLU A 64 -34.43 -17.65 -1.25
C GLU A 64 -33.07 -18.11 -1.73
N ASN A 65 -32.33 -18.82 -0.87
CA ASN A 65 -31.02 -19.38 -1.23
C ASN A 65 -31.15 -20.31 -2.42
N THR A 66 -30.45 -19.99 -3.50
CA THR A 66 -30.57 -20.68 -4.78
C THR A 66 -29.23 -21.16 -5.27
N THR A 67 -29.13 -22.39 -5.70
CA THR A 67 -27.97 -22.93 -6.40
C THR A 67 -28.24 -22.99 -7.91
N LEU A 68 -27.47 -22.24 -8.67
CA LEU A 68 -27.45 -22.32 -10.12
C LEU A 68 -26.36 -23.32 -10.53
N SER A 69 -26.73 -24.54 -10.80
CA SER A 69 -25.82 -25.58 -11.31
C SER A 69 -26.29 -26.07 -12.67
N PHE A 70 -25.40 -26.10 -13.64
CA PHE A 70 -25.62 -26.65 -14.98
C PHE A 70 -24.74 -27.87 -15.15
N ASP A 71 -25.32 -29.05 -15.01
CA ASP A 71 -24.64 -30.32 -15.34
C ASP A 71 -24.61 -30.48 -16.86
N GLN A 72 -23.44 -30.27 -17.44
CA GLN A 72 -23.02 -30.70 -18.79
C GLN A 72 -24.07 -30.55 -19.90
N GLY A 73 -24.51 -29.34 -20.18
CA GLY A 73 -25.45 -29.08 -21.29
C GLY A 73 -25.30 -27.62 -21.81
N PRO A 74 -25.95 -27.28 -22.93
CA PRO A 74 -25.84 -25.94 -23.49
C PRO A 74 -26.38 -24.88 -22.56
N THR A 75 -25.75 -23.70 -22.64
CA THR A 75 -25.94 -22.50 -21.85
C THR A 75 -27.40 -22.08 -21.67
N ALA A 76 -27.89 -22.04 -20.44
CA ALA A 76 -29.09 -21.26 -20.12
C ALA A 76 -28.75 -19.78 -20.04
N SER A 77 -29.53 -18.92 -20.69
CA SER A 77 -29.39 -17.47 -20.58
C SER A 77 -30.59 -16.88 -19.85
N LEU A 78 -30.32 -16.10 -18.81
CA LEU A 78 -31.28 -15.25 -18.13
C LEU A 78 -31.23 -13.89 -18.80
N SER A 79 -32.37 -13.36 -19.24
CA SER A 79 -32.44 -12.02 -19.82
C SER A 79 -33.21 -11.09 -18.88
N GLY A 80 -32.57 -10.01 -18.44
CA GLY A 80 -33.13 -9.01 -17.52
C GLY A 80 -32.31 -8.85 -16.25
N GLU A 81 -32.66 -7.86 -15.41
CA GLU A 81 -32.02 -7.62 -14.13
C GLU A 81 -32.32 -8.74 -13.13
N ILE A 82 -31.31 -9.34 -12.53
CA ILE A 82 -31.48 -10.32 -11.45
C ILE A 82 -31.30 -9.59 -10.11
N ILE A 83 -32.35 -9.47 -9.34
CA ILE A 83 -32.31 -8.87 -8.02
C ILE A 83 -32.19 -9.98 -6.97
N VAL A 84 -31.06 -9.97 -6.23
CA VAL A 84 -30.84 -10.89 -5.11
C VAL A 84 -31.22 -10.18 -3.81
N GLY A 85 -32.19 -10.72 -3.07
CA GLY A 85 -32.64 -10.18 -1.79
C GLY A 85 -31.56 -10.18 -0.71
N THR A 86 -31.69 -9.33 0.28
CA THR A 86 -30.76 -9.24 1.42
C THR A 86 -30.72 -10.57 2.18
N GLY A 87 -29.50 -11.08 2.44
CA GLY A 87 -29.27 -12.34 3.15
C GLY A 87 -29.43 -13.60 2.27
N ILE A 88 -29.66 -13.44 0.97
CA ILE A 88 -29.81 -14.54 0.02
C ILE A 88 -28.45 -14.87 -0.62
N THR A 89 -28.16 -16.15 -0.70
CA THR A 89 -26.94 -16.66 -1.37
C THR A 89 -27.32 -17.30 -2.70
N VAL A 90 -26.64 -16.86 -3.76
CA VAL A 90 -26.68 -17.50 -5.07
C VAL A 90 -25.35 -18.21 -5.29
N THR A 91 -25.36 -19.52 -5.37
CA THR A 91 -24.17 -20.33 -5.65
C THR A 91 -24.10 -20.63 -7.13
N VAL A 92 -23.00 -20.26 -7.77
CA VAL A 92 -22.70 -20.60 -9.17
C VAL A 92 -21.74 -21.77 -9.16
N GLY A 93 -22.14 -22.88 -9.78
CA GLY A 93 -21.35 -24.11 -9.81
C GLY A 93 -20.04 -23.97 -10.58
N LEU A 94 -19.09 -24.85 -10.27
CA LEU A 94 -17.75 -24.84 -10.89
C LEU A 94 -17.88 -24.99 -12.41
N GLY A 95 -17.20 -24.19 -13.19
CA GLY A 95 -17.26 -24.20 -14.65
C GLY A 95 -18.42 -23.40 -15.27
N THR A 96 -19.28 -22.80 -14.45
CA THR A 96 -20.39 -21.95 -14.93
C THR A 96 -19.88 -20.51 -15.15
N THR A 97 -20.14 -19.95 -16.32
CA THR A 97 -19.83 -18.55 -16.63
C THR A 97 -21.13 -17.75 -16.67
N VAL A 98 -21.23 -16.72 -15.86
CA VAL A 98 -22.29 -15.70 -15.94
C VAL A 98 -21.89 -14.66 -16.97
N LYS A 99 -22.61 -14.54 -18.08
CA LYS A 99 -22.39 -13.52 -19.10
C LYS A 99 -23.63 -12.65 -19.21
N ASP A 100 -23.45 -11.34 -19.22
CA ASP A 100 -24.51 -10.43 -19.65
C ASP A 100 -24.63 -10.48 -21.18
N VAL A 101 -25.80 -10.92 -21.68
CA VAL A 101 -26.10 -11.02 -23.11
C VAL A 101 -27.13 -9.99 -23.57
N THR A 102 -27.42 -8.97 -22.79
CA THR A 102 -28.55 -8.06 -23.05
C THR A 102 -28.30 -7.04 -24.14
N ARG A 103 -27.09 -6.94 -24.74
CA ARG A 103 -26.86 -6.03 -25.88
C ARG A 103 -25.96 -6.60 -26.98
N ALA A 104 -26.56 -6.96 -28.07
CA ALA A 104 -25.89 -6.99 -29.37
C ALA A 104 -25.75 -5.51 -29.84
N GLY A 105 -24.58 -4.88 -29.67
CA GLY A 105 -24.21 -3.62 -30.30
C GLY A 105 -24.17 -2.34 -29.43
N GLY A 106 -24.04 -2.43 -28.14
CA GLY A 106 -23.90 -1.25 -27.28
C GLY A 106 -22.56 -1.18 -26.53
N SER A 107 -21.98 0.03 -26.44
CA SER A 107 -20.65 0.32 -25.91
C SER A 107 -20.57 0.53 -24.40
N GLU A 108 -21.45 -0.04 -23.59
CA GLU A 108 -21.37 0.03 -22.14
C GLU A 108 -21.55 -1.35 -21.53
N ILE A 109 -20.51 -1.82 -20.85
CA ILE A 109 -20.55 -2.99 -19.99
C ILE A 109 -21.22 -2.55 -18.69
N GLU A 110 -22.48 -2.96 -18.49
CA GLU A 110 -23.09 -2.79 -17.17
C GLU A 110 -22.43 -3.76 -16.19
N CYS A 111 -21.89 -3.21 -15.11
CA CYS A 111 -21.21 -3.97 -14.08
C CYS A 111 -22.20 -4.81 -13.27
N LEU A 112 -21.74 -5.94 -12.75
CA LEU A 112 -22.44 -6.67 -11.70
C LEU A 112 -22.60 -5.76 -10.49
N LYS A 113 -23.84 -5.32 -10.19
CA LYS A 113 -24.15 -4.51 -9.00
C LYS A 113 -24.46 -5.44 -7.84
N VAL A 114 -23.58 -5.50 -6.85
CA VAL A 114 -23.79 -6.24 -5.61
C VAL A 114 -24.09 -5.24 -4.50
N TYR A 115 -25.32 -5.29 -3.97
CA TYR A 115 -25.78 -4.38 -2.93
C TYR A 115 -25.33 -4.74 -1.51
N ASN A 116 -24.68 -5.87 -1.31
CA ASN A 116 -24.21 -6.31 0.00
C ASN A 116 -22.75 -6.77 -0.08
N THR A 117 -22.47 -8.06 -0.10
CA THR A 117 -21.11 -8.59 -0.10
C THR A 117 -20.87 -9.50 -1.32
N PHE A 118 -19.69 -9.38 -1.90
CA PHE A 118 -19.19 -10.29 -2.92
C PHE A 118 -17.96 -11.01 -2.38
N THR A 119 -17.99 -12.34 -2.39
CA THR A 119 -16.84 -13.16 -2.03
C THR A 119 -16.24 -13.74 -3.30
N PRO A 120 -15.02 -13.33 -3.71
CA PRO A 120 -14.36 -13.91 -4.88
C PRO A 120 -13.95 -15.37 -4.61
N PRO A 121 -13.64 -16.16 -5.65
CA PRO A 121 -12.94 -17.44 -5.49
C PRO A 121 -11.71 -17.25 -4.60
N SER A 122 -11.43 -18.24 -3.73
CA SER A 122 -10.41 -18.08 -2.69
C SER A 122 -9.67 -19.37 -2.40
N GLY A 123 -8.42 -19.26 -1.92
CA GLY A 123 -7.55 -20.37 -1.57
C GLY A 123 -6.11 -19.93 -1.36
N GLY A 124 -5.20 -20.87 -1.17
CA GLY A 124 -3.76 -20.58 -1.11
C GLY A 124 -3.17 -20.26 -2.50
N THR A 125 -1.94 -19.79 -2.52
CA THR A 125 -1.20 -19.43 -3.75
C THR A 125 -1.15 -20.55 -4.78
N ASN A 126 -1.02 -21.80 -4.31
CA ASN A 126 -0.98 -22.99 -5.17
C ASN A 126 -2.36 -23.47 -5.67
N GLN A 127 -3.42 -22.85 -5.18
CA GLN A 127 -4.81 -23.18 -5.56
C GLN A 127 -5.40 -22.14 -6.54
N ARG A 128 -4.59 -21.21 -7.02
CA ARG A 128 -4.99 -20.26 -8.06
C ARG A 128 -5.46 -20.99 -9.33
N PRO A 129 -6.43 -20.44 -10.08
CA PRO A 129 -6.83 -20.99 -11.38
C PRO A 129 -5.63 -21.28 -12.29
N TYR A 130 -5.59 -22.46 -12.89
CA TYR A 130 -4.48 -22.92 -13.74
C TYR A 130 -4.36 -22.12 -15.05
N ALA A 131 -5.47 -21.65 -15.61
CA ALA A 131 -5.53 -20.87 -16.84
C ALA A 131 -6.35 -19.59 -16.62
N PRO A 132 -5.85 -18.64 -15.83
CA PRO A 132 -6.60 -17.44 -15.49
C PRO A 132 -6.71 -16.50 -16.71
N LYS A 133 -7.81 -15.77 -16.79
CA LYS A 133 -8.02 -14.73 -17.79
C LYS A 133 -7.69 -13.35 -17.22
N PRO A 134 -7.30 -12.38 -18.06
CA PRO A 134 -7.15 -11.01 -17.62
C PRO A 134 -8.43 -10.49 -16.96
N GLY A 135 -8.28 -9.88 -15.78
CA GLY A 135 -9.39 -9.36 -14.97
C GLY A 135 -10.02 -10.36 -14.00
N GLU A 136 -9.63 -11.63 -13.98
CA GLU A 136 -10.08 -12.57 -12.95
C GLU A 136 -9.61 -12.13 -11.56
N LEU A 137 -10.51 -12.22 -10.57
CA LEU A 137 -10.26 -11.90 -9.17
C LEU A 137 -10.14 -13.19 -8.35
N TYR A 138 -9.24 -13.19 -7.37
CA TYR A 138 -9.00 -14.29 -6.45
C TYR A 138 -8.60 -13.76 -5.07
N TYR A 139 -9.17 -14.29 -3.97
CA TYR A 139 -8.70 -13.96 -2.64
C TYR A 139 -7.65 -14.97 -2.18
N ASN A 140 -6.42 -14.53 -2.01
CA ASN A 140 -5.30 -15.38 -1.61
C ASN A 140 -5.17 -15.43 -0.09
N TYR A 141 -5.31 -16.62 0.49
CA TYR A 141 -5.20 -16.84 1.94
C TYR A 141 -3.77 -16.67 2.47
N ASP A 142 -2.75 -16.97 1.67
CA ASP A 142 -1.36 -16.86 2.09
C ASP A 142 -0.97 -15.38 2.22
N PHE A 143 -1.42 -14.55 1.29
CA PHE A 143 -1.16 -13.10 1.29
C PHE A 143 -2.28 -12.28 1.96
N LYS A 144 -3.42 -12.91 2.30
CA LYS A 144 -4.60 -12.26 2.90
C LYS A 144 -5.10 -11.04 2.10
N THR A 145 -5.01 -11.11 0.77
CA THR A 145 -5.39 -10.04 -0.15
C THR A 145 -6.18 -10.55 -1.33
N ILE A 146 -6.96 -9.66 -1.96
CA ILE A 146 -7.53 -9.93 -3.27
C ILE A 146 -6.42 -9.80 -4.31
N GLU A 147 -6.40 -10.70 -5.26
CA GLU A 147 -5.53 -10.66 -6.43
C GLU A 147 -6.35 -10.53 -7.71
N PHE A 148 -5.78 -9.92 -8.72
CA PHE A 148 -6.32 -9.94 -10.08
C PHE A 148 -5.26 -10.43 -11.05
N HIS A 149 -5.69 -11.08 -12.13
CA HIS A 149 -4.78 -11.50 -13.19
C HIS A 149 -4.72 -10.42 -14.27
N ASP A 150 -3.53 -9.88 -14.57
CA ASP A 150 -3.33 -8.80 -15.54
C ASP A 150 -3.14 -9.28 -16.99
N GLY A 151 -3.18 -10.59 -17.21
CA GLY A 151 -2.87 -11.24 -18.48
C GLY A 151 -1.47 -11.86 -18.54
N TYR A 152 -0.58 -11.46 -17.66
CA TYR A 152 0.80 -11.96 -17.55
C TYR A 152 1.05 -12.69 -16.23
N GLY A 153 0.38 -12.28 -15.15
CA GLY A 153 0.54 -12.87 -13.83
C GLY A 153 -0.50 -12.36 -12.84
N TRP A 154 -0.54 -13.01 -11.67
CA TRP A 154 -1.36 -12.57 -10.56
C TRP A 154 -0.76 -11.35 -9.89
N ARG A 155 -1.53 -10.28 -9.81
CA ARG A 155 -1.20 -9.03 -9.11
C ARG A 155 -2.08 -8.93 -7.88
N GLN A 156 -1.51 -8.59 -6.76
CA GLN A 156 -2.29 -8.29 -5.57
C GLN A 156 -3.10 -7.02 -5.82
N VAL A 157 -4.41 -7.08 -5.55
CA VAL A 157 -5.19 -5.87 -5.33
C VAL A 157 -4.78 -5.42 -3.93
N ASP A 158 -3.64 -4.81 -3.91
CA ASP A 158 -3.17 -4.21 -2.68
C ASP A 158 -4.16 -3.11 -2.31
N ASN A 159 -4.46 -2.99 -1.03
CA ASN A 159 -5.28 -1.93 -0.43
C ASN A 159 -4.57 -0.55 -0.56
N THR A 160 -3.71 -0.46 -1.55
CA THR A 160 -2.66 0.51 -1.72
C THR A 160 -2.95 1.52 -2.80
N THR A 161 -4.07 2.14 -2.73
CA THR A 161 -4.03 3.57 -2.97
C THR A 161 -3.43 4.20 -1.71
N ARG A 162 -2.09 4.15 -1.55
CA ARG A 162 -1.33 4.56 -0.36
C ARG A 162 -1.50 3.62 0.83
N SER A 163 -0.88 2.47 0.74
CA SER A 163 -1.01 1.37 1.71
C SER A 163 -0.25 1.57 3.00
N GLY A 164 0.52 2.62 3.12
CA GLY A 164 1.46 2.74 4.22
C GLY A 164 2.60 1.74 4.11
N ARG A 165 3.13 1.54 2.90
CA ARG A 165 4.38 0.81 2.73
C ARG A 165 5.54 1.74 3.03
N GLY A 166 6.30 1.40 4.07
CA GLY A 166 7.56 2.05 4.41
C GLY A 166 8.73 1.24 3.85
N LEU A 167 9.70 1.93 3.25
CA LEU A 167 10.93 1.34 2.74
C LEU A 167 12.13 1.97 3.43
N PHE A 168 13.15 1.18 3.65
CA PHE A 168 14.47 1.66 4.07
C PHE A 168 15.55 0.83 3.38
N GLY A 169 16.65 1.48 3.01
CA GLY A 169 17.68 0.85 2.19
C GLY A 169 19.09 1.29 2.54
N GLY A 170 20.05 0.43 2.24
CA GLY A 170 21.45 0.69 2.55
C GLY A 170 21.80 0.46 4.01
N GLY A 171 22.63 1.35 4.56
CA GLY A 171 23.24 1.20 5.88
C GLY A 171 24.53 0.41 5.82
N THR A 172 25.26 0.36 6.94
CA THR A 172 26.51 -0.44 7.03
C THR A 172 26.28 -1.64 7.95
N THR A 173 26.97 -2.73 7.65
CA THR A 173 27.00 -3.94 8.47
C THR A 173 28.47 -4.30 8.79
N SER A 174 28.69 -5.26 9.69
CA SER A 174 30.04 -5.79 9.92
C SER A 174 30.72 -6.30 8.65
N ASP A 175 29.93 -6.87 7.75
CA ASP A 175 30.39 -7.49 6.51
C ASP A 175 30.44 -6.49 5.34
N ALA A 176 29.72 -5.37 5.46
CA ALA A 176 29.65 -4.29 4.47
C ALA A 176 29.89 -2.91 5.11
N PRO A 177 31.13 -2.62 5.57
CA PRO A 177 31.44 -1.39 6.30
C PRO A 177 31.35 -0.11 5.45
N ASN A 178 31.36 -0.24 4.14
CA ASN A 178 31.20 0.89 3.20
C ASN A 178 29.76 1.04 2.68
N GLY A 179 28.84 0.22 3.15
CA GLY A 179 27.43 0.24 2.79
C GLY A 179 26.91 -1.09 2.25
N ALA A 180 25.63 -1.31 2.43
CA ALA A 180 24.87 -2.45 1.92
C ALA A 180 23.99 -2.04 0.72
N THR A 181 23.57 -3.00 -0.11
CA THR A 181 22.63 -2.76 -1.23
C THR A 181 21.20 -3.01 -0.85
N ALA A 182 20.94 -3.88 0.12
CA ALA A 182 19.61 -4.38 0.39
C ALA A 182 18.61 -3.27 0.80
N ILE A 183 17.43 -3.35 0.19
CA ILE A 183 16.25 -2.56 0.53
C ILE A 183 15.26 -3.48 1.23
N GLU A 184 14.71 -3.04 2.34
CA GLU A 184 13.65 -3.72 3.06
C GLU A 184 12.39 -2.86 3.10
N TYR A 185 11.24 -3.52 3.34
CA TYR A 185 9.96 -2.82 3.51
C TYR A 185 9.16 -3.35 4.69
N ILE A 186 8.29 -2.50 5.18
CA ILE A 186 7.28 -2.79 6.21
C ILE A 186 5.91 -2.32 5.75
N GLN A 187 4.87 -2.86 6.37
CA GLN A 187 3.51 -2.30 6.31
C GLN A 187 3.27 -1.48 7.58
N ILE A 188 3.26 -0.16 7.45
CA ILE A 188 3.19 0.78 8.60
C ILE A 188 1.94 0.55 9.47
N HIS A 189 0.83 0.09 8.88
CA HIS A 189 -0.43 -0.11 9.61
C HIS A 189 -0.55 -1.46 10.32
N THR A 190 0.32 -2.42 10.01
CA THR A 190 0.35 -3.74 10.65
C THR A 190 1.68 -3.94 11.37
N LEU A 191 1.67 -4.48 12.59
CA LEU A 191 2.89 -4.85 13.29
C LEU A 191 3.56 -6.04 12.60
N GLY A 192 4.87 -6.11 12.70
CA GLY A 192 5.65 -7.26 12.22
C GLY A 192 7.03 -6.88 11.70
N ASN A 193 7.79 -7.89 11.35
CA ASN A 193 9.15 -7.74 10.88
C ASN A 193 9.21 -7.22 9.44
N SER A 194 10.32 -6.59 9.09
CA SER A 194 10.60 -6.18 7.72
C SER A 194 10.75 -7.38 6.79
N GLN A 195 10.58 -7.13 5.52
CA GLN A 195 10.76 -8.09 4.45
C GLN A 195 11.68 -7.52 3.38
N VAL A 196 12.40 -8.39 2.67
CA VAL A 196 13.26 -7.99 1.56
C VAL A 196 12.42 -7.40 0.43
N PHE A 197 12.83 -6.25 -0.07
CA PHE A 197 12.21 -5.57 -1.22
C PHE A 197 13.02 -5.78 -2.50
N GLY A 198 14.34 -5.58 -2.45
CA GLY A 198 15.28 -5.66 -3.55
C GLY A 198 16.62 -5.03 -3.16
N ASP A 199 17.41 -4.59 -4.13
CA ASP A 199 18.72 -4.01 -3.93
C ASP A 199 18.86 -2.63 -4.60
N LEU A 200 19.64 -1.75 -3.99
CA LEU A 200 20.15 -0.52 -4.61
C LEU A 200 21.16 -0.87 -5.73
N THR A 201 21.33 0.01 -6.71
CA THR A 201 22.33 -0.21 -7.80
C THR A 201 23.75 -0.19 -7.29
N VAL A 202 24.01 0.56 -6.22
CA VAL A 202 25.34 0.67 -5.57
C VAL A 202 25.14 0.60 -4.06
N ALA A 203 26.05 -0.04 -3.36
CA ALA A 203 26.09 -0.09 -1.90
C ALA A 203 26.03 1.32 -1.31
N ALA A 204 25.25 1.50 -0.26
CA ALA A 204 24.98 2.80 0.33
C ALA A 204 25.07 2.77 1.86
N GLY A 205 26.01 3.49 2.43
CA GLY A 205 25.93 3.96 3.81
C GLY A 205 25.51 5.43 3.85
N PHE A 206 24.86 5.88 4.91
CA PHE A 206 24.47 7.28 5.10
C PHE A 206 23.64 7.88 3.95
N ALA A 207 22.78 7.10 3.35
CA ALA A 207 21.95 7.56 2.24
C ALA A 207 20.78 8.39 2.72
N ALA A 208 20.46 9.48 2.02
CA ALA A 208 19.20 10.18 2.19
C ALA A 208 18.10 9.51 1.31
N ALA A 209 16.87 9.47 1.81
CA ALA A 209 15.74 8.96 1.05
C ALA A 209 14.61 9.98 0.96
N VAL A 210 13.92 9.95 -0.18
CA VAL A 210 12.72 10.74 -0.47
C VAL A 210 11.72 9.87 -1.22
N SER A 211 10.43 10.19 -1.21
CA SER A 211 9.44 9.39 -1.92
C SER A 211 8.23 10.18 -2.41
N SER A 212 7.65 9.68 -3.51
CA SER A 212 6.27 9.95 -3.88
C SER A 212 5.37 8.79 -3.42
N SER A 213 4.09 8.81 -3.79
CA SER A 213 3.19 7.67 -3.54
C SER A 213 3.56 6.40 -4.32
N THR A 214 4.42 6.51 -5.32
CA THR A 214 4.77 5.40 -6.23
C THR A 214 6.26 5.09 -6.30
N ARG A 215 7.14 6.05 -5.97
CA ARG A 215 8.60 5.91 -6.05
C ARG A 215 9.26 6.15 -4.72
N GLY A 216 10.14 5.24 -4.30
CA GLY A 216 11.14 5.45 -3.27
C GLY A 216 12.49 5.75 -3.92
N ILE A 217 13.17 6.80 -3.50
CA ILE A 217 14.38 7.32 -4.16
C ILE A 217 15.47 7.53 -3.10
N TRP A 218 16.67 7.01 -3.37
CA TRP A 218 17.84 7.14 -2.51
C TRP A 218 18.95 7.89 -3.24
N GLY A 219 19.53 8.86 -2.56
CA GLY A 219 20.66 9.64 -3.08
C GLY A 219 21.70 9.95 -2.03
N SER A 220 22.79 10.57 -2.45
CA SER A 220 23.78 11.17 -1.53
C SER A 220 24.34 10.18 -0.51
N ARG A 221 25.06 9.19 -0.99
CA ARG A 221 25.51 8.02 -0.22
C ARG A 221 27.01 7.97 -0.03
N TYR A 222 27.44 7.17 0.95
CA TYR A 222 28.86 6.83 1.21
C TYR A 222 29.18 5.43 0.70
N THR A 223 30.21 5.32 -0.13
CA THR A 223 30.71 4.06 -0.71
C THR A 223 32.23 3.91 -0.49
N GLY A 224 32.75 4.37 0.67
CA GLY A 224 34.17 4.61 0.91
C GLY A 224 34.59 6.06 0.62
N SER A 225 33.81 6.77 -0.17
CA SER A 225 33.85 8.22 -0.43
C SER A 225 32.42 8.69 -0.75
N GLY A 226 32.19 10.00 -0.87
CA GLY A 226 30.91 10.52 -1.33
C GLY A 226 30.59 10.03 -2.76
N ASN A 227 29.35 9.67 -3.00
CA ASN A 227 28.84 9.20 -4.30
C ASN A 227 27.57 10.02 -4.65
N ASN A 228 27.45 10.44 -5.91
CA ASN A 228 26.36 11.30 -6.38
C ASN A 228 25.22 10.55 -7.08
N THR A 229 25.28 9.23 -7.24
CA THR A 229 24.22 8.44 -7.87
C THR A 229 22.93 8.54 -7.09
N ILE A 230 21.83 8.72 -7.80
CA ILE A 230 20.45 8.66 -7.27
C ILE A 230 19.78 7.44 -7.88
N ASP A 231 19.22 6.58 -7.04
CA ASP A 231 18.49 5.38 -7.44
C ASP A 231 17.03 5.49 -7.05
N TYR A 232 16.15 4.77 -7.78
CA TYR A 232 14.76 4.65 -7.38
C TYR A 232 14.22 3.23 -7.52
N VAL A 233 13.17 2.96 -6.75
CA VAL A 233 12.30 1.78 -6.89
C VAL A 233 10.86 2.21 -7.09
N THR A 234 10.06 1.33 -7.67
CA THR A 234 8.60 1.50 -7.70
C THR A 234 8.01 0.84 -6.46
N ILE A 235 7.47 1.63 -5.52
CA ILE A 235 7.00 1.14 -4.21
C ILE A 235 5.94 0.03 -4.31
N PRO A 236 4.92 0.11 -5.19
CA PRO A 236 3.93 -0.95 -5.34
C PRO A 236 4.47 -2.30 -5.80
N SER A 237 5.60 -2.34 -6.49
CA SER A 237 6.19 -3.58 -7.01
C SER A 237 7.55 -3.82 -6.39
N GLN A 238 7.77 -5.01 -5.81
CA GLN A 238 9.11 -5.42 -5.34
C GLN A 238 10.08 -5.53 -6.52
N GLY A 239 11.35 -5.24 -6.27
CA GLY A 239 12.42 -5.37 -7.24
C GLY A 239 13.60 -4.46 -6.94
N ASN A 240 14.64 -4.60 -7.71
CA ASN A 240 15.87 -3.83 -7.55
C ASN A 240 15.67 -2.38 -8.03
N ALA A 241 16.47 -1.50 -7.46
CA ALA A 241 16.52 -0.10 -7.86
C ALA A 241 17.09 0.06 -9.27
N ILE A 242 16.70 1.17 -9.88
CA ILE A 242 17.17 1.58 -11.21
C ILE A 242 17.75 2.98 -11.06
N ASP A 243 18.74 3.31 -11.88
CA ASP A 243 19.33 4.65 -11.92
C ASP A 243 18.28 5.72 -12.22
N PHE A 244 18.29 6.78 -11.42
CA PHE A 244 17.41 7.93 -11.55
C PHE A 244 18.15 9.11 -12.18
N GLY A 245 19.40 9.33 -11.81
CA GLY A 245 20.26 10.44 -12.16
C GLY A 245 21.29 10.71 -11.08
N ASN A 246 21.79 11.95 -10.99
CA ASN A 246 22.87 12.31 -10.09
C ASN A 246 22.57 13.53 -9.25
N SER A 247 23.07 13.58 -8.01
CA SER A 247 23.17 14.78 -7.19
C SER A 247 24.17 15.77 -7.80
N THR A 248 24.03 17.06 -7.48
CA THR A 248 24.94 18.12 -7.95
C THR A 248 26.37 17.95 -7.42
N GLY A 249 26.55 17.21 -6.30
CA GLY A 249 27.85 16.94 -5.67
C GLY A 249 27.91 15.58 -4.99
N SER A 250 29.12 15.10 -4.78
CA SER A 250 29.38 13.81 -4.10
C SER A 250 29.37 14.00 -2.58
N LEU A 251 28.23 14.38 -2.04
CA LEU A 251 27.99 14.54 -0.59
C LEU A 251 27.33 13.29 -0.01
N TRP A 252 27.50 13.03 1.28
CA TRP A 252 26.87 11.96 2.04
C TRP A 252 26.40 12.48 3.41
N SER A 253 25.65 11.71 4.19
CA SER A 253 25.05 12.13 5.47
C SER A 253 24.15 13.38 5.30
N ARG A 254 23.39 13.39 4.23
CA ARG A 254 22.42 14.44 3.92
C ARG A 254 21.06 14.10 4.53
N GLY A 255 20.23 15.12 4.74
CA GLY A 255 18.81 14.94 5.01
C GLY A 255 18.00 14.85 3.72
N GLY A 256 16.82 14.26 3.82
CA GLY A 256 15.84 14.17 2.73
C GLY A 256 14.45 14.55 3.21
N LEU A 257 13.67 15.20 2.34
CA LEU A 257 12.24 15.44 2.51
C LEU A 257 11.57 15.51 1.15
N SER A 258 10.27 15.28 1.07
CA SER A 258 9.59 15.32 -0.22
C SER A 258 8.14 15.74 -0.14
N SER A 259 7.65 16.30 -1.23
CA SER A 259 6.23 16.40 -1.57
C SER A 259 5.86 15.30 -2.58
N SER A 260 4.64 15.35 -3.10
CA SER A 260 4.21 14.44 -4.17
C SER A 260 4.98 14.65 -5.49
N THR A 261 5.58 15.82 -5.71
CA THR A 261 6.23 16.21 -6.97
C THR A 261 7.73 16.40 -6.86
N ARG A 262 8.24 16.83 -5.70
CA ARG A 262 9.64 17.14 -5.49
C ARG A 262 10.25 16.35 -4.35
N GLY A 263 11.41 15.75 -4.60
CA GLY A 263 12.33 15.22 -3.62
C GLY A 263 13.46 16.21 -3.36
N ILE A 264 13.77 16.52 -2.11
CA ILE A 264 14.76 17.54 -1.72
C ILE A 264 15.81 16.91 -0.83
N PHE A 265 17.08 17.11 -1.17
CA PHE A 265 18.24 16.69 -0.42
C PHE A 265 18.98 17.92 0.10
N PHE A 266 19.46 17.90 1.34
CA PHE A 266 20.07 19.09 1.96
C PHE A 266 21.18 18.74 2.93
N GLY A 267 22.11 19.70 3.11
CA GLY A 267 23.28 19.52 3.95
C GLY A 267 24.27 18.51 3.40
N GLY A 268 25.06 17.88 4.26
CA GLY A 268 25.95 16.76 3.91
C GLY A 268 27.35 16.88 4.39
N GLN A 269 28.14 15.83 4.16
CA GLN A 269 29.54 15.71 4.52
C GLN A 269 30.40 15.76 3.24
N PRO A 270 31.43 16.66 3.15
CA PRO A 270 31.80 17.68 4.13
C PRO A 270 30.63 18.60 4.49
N ALA A 271 30.65 19.27 5.68
CA ALA A 271 29.56 20.13 6.12
C ALA A 271 29.18 21.13 5.01
N SER A 272 27.92 21.05 4.57
CA SER A 272 27.40 21.77 3.41
C SER A 272 26.08 22.47 3.76
N ASN A 273 25.83 23.62 3.12
CA ASN A 273 24.55 24.33 3.21
C ASN A 273 23.65 24.07 1.98
N VAL A 274 24.12 23.40 0.96
CA VAL A 274 23.40 23.17 -0.29
C VAL A 274 22.07 22.46 -0.06
N ILE A 275 21.01 22.99 -0.64
CA ILE A 275 19.72 22.34 -0.83
C ILE A 275 19.56 22.11 -2.34
N GLU A 276 19.28 20.88 -2.74
CA GLU A 276 19.00 20.51 -4.12
C GLU A 276 17.71 19.72 -4.22
N TYR A 277 17.09 19.67 -5.39
CA TYR A 277 15.85 18.96 -5.60
C TYR A 277 15.86 18.14 -6.89
N ILE A 278 15.00 17.13 -6.92
CA ILE A 278 14.63 16.35 -8.10
C ILE A 278 13.11 16.43 -8.33
N GLU A 279 12.69 16.34 -9.56
CA GLU A 279 11.29 16.14 -9.91
C GLU A 279 10.98 14.64 -9.85
N MET A 280 10.01 14.24 -8.99
CA MET A 280 9.79 12.83 -8.63
C MET A 280 9.31 11.95 -9.81
N ASP A 281 8.63 12.53 -10.80
CA ASP A 281 8.02 11.79 -11.89
C ASP A 281 8.91 11.66 -13.14
N THR A 282 9.95 12.48 -13.24
CA THR A 282 10.89 12.50 -14.37
C THR A 282 12.27 12.11 -13.94
N LEU A 283 12.94 11.23 -14.71
CA LEU A 283 14.35 10.91 -14.48
C LEU A 283 15.22 12.10 -14.82
N GLY A 284 16.30 12.29 -14.08
CA GLY A 284 17.27 13.34 -14.34
C GLY A 284 18.07 13.73 -13.10
N ASP A 285 19.05 14.58 -13.31
CA ASP A 285 19.95 15.05 -12.28
C ASP A 285 19.26 16.05 -11.36
N ALA A 286 19.75 16.14 -10.12
CA ALA A 286 19.30 17.13 -9.16
C ALA A 286 19.68 18.55 -9.61
N ILE A 287 18.84 19.50 -9.20
CA ILE A 287 18.98 20.93 -9.52
C ILE A 287 19.09 21.71 -8.20
N ASP A 288 19.88 22.77 -8.21
CA ASP A 288 20.00 23.68 -7.08
C ASP A 288 18.64 24.25 -6.66
N PHE A 289 18.37 24.21 -5.37
CA PHE A 289 17.14 24.76 -4.77
C PHE A 289 17.44 26.07 -4.02
N GLY A 290 18.57 26.13 -3.33
CA GLY A 290 18.99 27.19 -2.43
C GLY A 290 19.88 26.68 -1.32
N ASP A 291 19.93 27.39 -0.19
CA ASP A 291 20.85 27.10 0.90
C ASP A 291 20.17 26.99 2.27
N LEU A 292 20.70 26.13 3.13
CA LEU A 292 20.48 26.17 4.58
C LEU A 292 21.10 27.44 5.19
N MET A 293 20.60 27.89 6.32
CA MET A 293 21.14 29.03 7.05
C MET A 293 22.61 28.81 7.49
N SER A 294 23.04 27.58 7.65
CA SER A 294 24.43 27.20 7.95
C SER A 294 24.81 25.84 7.42
N ALA A 295 26.08 25.67 7.05
CA ALA A 295 26.63 24.40 6.58
C ALA A 295 26.64 23.35 7.69
N ARG A 296 26.08 22.18 7.44
CA ARG A 296 26.00 21.05 8.39
C ARG A 296 25.69 19.72 7.73
N ARG A 297 25.94 18.63 8.43
CA ARG A 297 25.61 17.26 8.05
C ARG A 297 24.65 16.64 9.08
N ASP A 298 24.18 15.43 8.83
CA ASP A 298 23.33 14.66 9.76
C ASP A 298 22.05 15.43 10.17
N VAL A 299 21.43 16.11 9.21
CA VAL A 299 20.26 16.97 9.40
C VAL A 299 18.99 16.14 9.23
N ALA A 300 18.08 16.19 10.20
CA ALA A 300 16.77 15.56 10.09
C ALA A 300 15.81 16.43 9.26
N GLY A 301 14.92 15.78 8.48
CA GLY A 301 13.92 16.51 7.70
C GLY A 301 12.63 15.72 7.49
N PHE A 302 11.56 16.46 7.26
CA PHE A 302 10.24 15.97 6.89
C PHE A 302 9.42 17.09 6.23
N ALA A 303 8.26 16.76 5.69
CA ALA A 303 7.44 17.75 5.01
C ALA A 303 5.94 17.53 5.19
N SER A 304 5.19 18.62 5.08
CA SER A 304 3.81 18.61 4.57
C SER A 304 3.81 18.75 3.03
N ALA A 305 2.66 18.75 2.40
CA ALA A 305 2.56 18.91 0.95
C ALA A 305 3.20 20.22 0.41
N THR A 306 3.37 21.24 1.26
CA THR A 306 3.82 22.57 0.84
C THR A 306 5.07 23.06 1.55
N ARG A 307 5.31 22.62 2.78
CA ARG A 307 6.40 23.11 3.64
C ARG A 307 7.32 21.96 4.02
N GLY A 308 8.62 22.14 3.77
CA GLY A 308 9.69 21.30 4.27
C GLY A 308 10.25 21.86 5.57
N ILE A 309 10.55 21.01 6.53
CA ILE A 309 11.15 21.34 7.85
C ILE A 309 12.46 20.57 7.97
N MET A 310 13.50 21.26 8.44
CA MET A 310 14.85 20.74 8.63
C MET A 310 15.37 21.15 9.99
N ALA A 311 15.97 20.25 10.75
CA ALA A 311 16.46 20.58 12.09
C ALA A 311 17.71 19.81 12.50
N GLY A 312 18.43 20.37 13.47
CA GLY A 312 19.61 19.75 14.06
C GLY A 312 20.77 19.68 13.10
N GLY A 313 21.57 18.66 13.29
CA GLY A 313 22.76 18.38 12.49
C GLY A 313 24.04 18.93 13.12
N ASN A 314 25.14 18.52 12.56
CA ASN A 314 26.49 18.78 13.06
C ASN A 314 27.24 19.72 12.11
N PRO A 315 27.63 20.91 12.54
CA PRO A 315 28.41 21.84 11.72
C PRO A 315 29.91 21.47 11.61
N GLY A 316 30.33 20.37 12.25
CA GLY A 316 31.72 19.90 12.24
C GLY A 316 32.59 20.47 13.37
N ILE A 317 32.28 21.64 13.90
CA ILE A 317 33.02 22.29 15.02
C ILE A 317 31.99 22.94 15.95
N GLY A 318 32.07 22.64 17.22
CA GLY A 318 31.20 23.23 18.26
C GLY A 318 30.00 22.39 18.62
N ALA A 319 28.98 23.01 19.20
CA ALA A 319 27.74 22.37 19.60
C ALA A 319 26.85 22.06 18.37
N ASP A 320 26.03 21.03 18.48
CA ASP A 320 25.03 20.69 17.48
C ASP A 320 24.01 21.81 17.30
N HIS A 321 23.40 21.87 16.13
CA HIS A 321 22.57 23.00 15.73
C HIS A 321 21.17 22.94 16.37
N THR A 322 20.73 24.02 16.97
CA THR A 322 19.44 24.12 17.67
C THR A 322 18.31 24.66 16.80
N VAL A 323 18.63 25.34 15.70
CA VAL A 323 17.63 26.00 14.84
C VAL A 323 16.88 25.01 14.00
N ILE A 324 15.55 25.12 14.01
CA ILE A 324 14.66 24.52 13.05
C ILE A 324 14.48 25.50 11.90
N GLU A 325 14.63 25.01 10.68
CA GLU A 325 14.49 25.77 9.44
C GLU A 325 13.33 25.24 8.59
N SER A 326 12.80 26.10 7.75
CA SER A 326 11.75 25.70 6.81
C SER A 326 11.99 26.26 5.42
N ILE A 327 11.43 25.55 4.43
CA ILE A 327 11.34 25.97 3.03
C ILE A 327 9.90 25.83 2.53
N THR A 328 9.57 26.60 1.51
CA THR A 328 8.36 26.37 0.70
C THR A 328 8.75 25.51 -0.48
N ILE A 329 8.25 24.26 -0.55
CA ILE A 329 8.72 23.24 -1.51
C ILE A 329 8.47 23.65 -2.97
N SER A 330 7.40 24.39 -3.25
CA SER A 330 7.04 24.79 -4.62
C SER A 330 7.87 25.98 -5.16
N SER A 331 8.59 26.70 -4.30
CA SER A 331 9.39 27.87 -4.70
C SER A 331 10.85 27.68 -4.31
N LEU A 332 11.75 27.99 -5.24
CA LEU A 332 13.19 27.98 -4.98
C LEU A 332 13.57 29.08 -3.99
N GLY A 333 14.62 28.86 -3.23
CA GLY A 333 15.18 29.85 -2.30
C GLY A 333 15.76 29.23 -1.04
N ASN A 334 16.44 30.06 -0.28
CA ASN A 334 17.08 29.65 0.96
C ASN A 334 16.07 29.33 2.05
N SER A 335 16.47 28.47 2.99
CA SER A 335 15.69 28.19 4.19
C SER A 335 15.56 29.43 5.07
N VAL A 336 14.48 29.46 5.84
CA VAL A 336 14.21 30.49 6.83
C VAL A 336 14.02 29.87 8.21
N ARG A 337 14.29 30.64 9.28
CA ARG A 337 14.08 30.15 10.65
C ARG A 337 12.61 29.83 10.88
N PHE A 338 12.37 28.67 11.48
CA PHE A 338 11.05 28.20 11.89
C PHE A 338 10.88 28.20 13.42
N GLY A 339 11.89 27.76 14.16
CA GLY A 339 11.87 27.64 15.61
C GLY A 339 13.19 27.10 16.16
N GLU A 340 13.14 26.53 17.34
CA GLU A 340 14.26 25.89 18.00
C GLU A 340 13.90 24.55 18.62
N LYS A 341 14.90 23.70 18.78
CA LYS A 341 14.88 22.47 19.55
C LYS A 341 16.23 22.24 20.23
N ASP A 342 16.29 21.27 21.12
CA ASP A 342 17.56 20.86 21.71
C ASP A 342 18.59 20.49 20.63
N GLY A 343 19.83 20.91 20.81
CA GLY A 343 20.89 20.67 19.83
C GLY A 343 21.29 19.22 19.75
N LEU A 344 20.68 18.51 18.83
CA LEU A 344 20.99 17.11 18.48
C LEU A 344 21.26 16.99 16.98
N GLY A 345 22.25 16.18 16.62
CA GLY A 345 22.44 15.69 15.26
C GLY A 345 22.01 14.24 15.13
N MET A 346 22.05 13.70 13.91
CA MET A 346 21.81 12.27 13.66
C MET A 346 20.43 11.76 14.10
N MET A 347 19.43 12.65 14.14
CA MET A 347 18.03 12.31 14.44
C MET A 347 17.34 11.77 13.21
N SER A 348 16.28 11.00 13.40
CA SER A 348 15.33 10.69 12.35
C SER A 348 14.19 11.71 12.31
N GLY A 349 13.70 11.99 11.09
CA GLY A 349 12.59 12.89 10.85
C GLY A 349 11.44 12.18 10.15
N SER A 350 10.19 12.46 10.55
CA SER A 350 8.99 11.86 9.99
C SER A 350 7.79 12.79 10.18
N ALA A 351 6.74 12.67 9.37
CA ALA A 351 5.57 13.53 9.50
C ALA A 351 4.30 12.94 8.93
N ASN A 352 3.16 13.41 9.47
CA ASN A 352 1.91 13.44 8.73
C ASN A 352 1.69 14.85 8.12
N ALA A 353 0.52 15.10 7.54
CA ALA A 353 0.25 16.39 6.89
C ALA A 353 0.32 17.60 7.81
N THR A 354 0.21 17.42 9.14
CA THR A 354 0.10 18.54 10.12
C THR A 354 1.19 18.55 11.16
N ARG A 355 1.69 17.40 11.57
CA ARG A 355 2.65 17.24 12.66
C ARG A 355 3.93 16.59 12.17
N GLY A 356 5.06 17.23 12.44
CA GLY A 356 6.39 16.69 12.18
C GLY A 356 7.02 16.18 13.47
N ILE A 357 7.72 15.07 13.38
CA ILE A 357 8.32 14.33 14.50
C ILE A 357 9.83 14.26 14.29
N PHE A 358 10.59 14.52 15.33
CA PHE A 358 12.02 14.25 15.44
C PHE A 358 12.22 13.16 16.50
N ALA A 359 13.04 12.17 16.25
CA ALA A 359 13.26 11.09 17.20
C ALA A 359 14.73 10.68 17.32
N GLY A 360 15.14 10.38 18.54
CA GLY A 360 16.49 9.97 18.88
C GLY A 360 17.52 11.07 18.62
N GLY A 361 18.71 10.66 18.21
CA GLY A 361 19.82 11.56 17.91
C GLY A 361 20.96 11.43 18.90
N SER A 362 21.99 12.26 18.69
CA SER A 362 23.20 12.26 19.49
C SER A 362 23.78 13.66 19.59
N THR A 363 24.54 13.93 20.64
CA THR A 363 25.35 15.15 20.76
C THR A 363 26.80 14.87 20.35
N THR A 364 27.46 15.87 19.76
CA THR A 364 28.88 15.79 19.45
C THR A 364 29.68 16.48 20.60
N PRO A 365 30.79 15.90 21.08
CA PRO A 365 31.54 14.73 20.58
C PRO A 365 31.23 13.39 21.29
N THR A 366 30.28 13.35 22.23
CA THR A 366 30.13 12.24 23.16
C THR A 366 29.45 11.00 22.55
N LEU A 367 28.79 11.14 21.38
CA LEU A 367 28.12 10.06 20.64
C LEU A 367 27.24 9.16 21.52
N GLY A 368 26.58 9.73 22.55
CA GLY A 368 25.55 9.04 23.32
C GLY A 368 24.20 9.16 22.59
N GLY A 369 23.52 8.07 22.32
CA GLY A 369 22.16 8.10 21.77
C GLY A 369 21.16 8.63 22.80
N PHE A 370 20.08 9.26 22.30
CA PHE A 370 18.93 9.72 23.09
C PHE A 370 17.67 8.96 22.70
N SER A 371 16.69 8.91 23.59
CA SER A 371 15.37 8.32 23.34
C SER A 371 14.30 9.35 23.00
N ASN A 372 14.57 10.63 23.22
CA ASN A 372 13.61 11.72 23.08
C ASN A 372 12.90 11.71 21.73
N ILE A 373 11.59 11.91 21.78
CA ILE A 373 10.76 12.22 20.62
C ILE A 373 10.19 13.62 20.83
N ASP A 374 10.42 14.50 19.85
CA ASP A 374 9.89 15.87 19.84
C ASP A 374 9.01 16.08 18.62
N PHE A 375 8.09 17.04 18.69
CA PHE A 375 7.24 17.38 17.55
C PHE A 375 7.09 18.89 17.33
N VAL A 376 6.74 19.24 16.11
CA VAL A 376 6.30 20.58 15.72
C VAL A 376 4.98 20.51 14.95
N THR A 377 4.19 21.60 15.01
CA THR A 377 3.05 21.78 14.10
C THR A 377 3.57 22.43 12.83
N ILE A 378 3.53 21.72 11.68
CA ILE A 378 4.19 22.18 10.44
C ILE A 378 3.62 23.49 9.91
N ALA A 379 2.32 23.74 10.10
CA ALA A 379 1.65 24.94 9.60
C ALA A 379 2.04 26.25 10.34
N SER A 380 2.45 26.14 11.60
CA SER A 380 2.78 27.29 12.45
C SER A 380 4.24 27.24 12.92
N GLU A 381 4.94 28.36 12.79
CA GLU A 381 6.28 28.52 13.36
C GLU A 381 6.26 28.34 14.88
N GLY A 382 7.34 27.78 15.41
CA GLY A 382 7.49 27.57 16.84
C GLY A 382 8.54 26.52 17.19
N ASN A 383 8.85 26.46 18.48
CA ASN A 383 9.82 25.51 18.99
C ASN A 383 9.24 24.08 19.03
N ALA A 384 10.12 23.09 18.99
CA ALA A 384 9.73 21.71 19.21
C ALA A 384 9.26 21.51 20.67
N VAL A 385 8.30 20.61 20.82
CA VAL A 385 7.70 20.23 22.10
C VAL A 385 7.88 18.73 22.29
N ASN A 386 8.17 18.33 23.52
CA ASN A 386 8.32 16.91 23.86
C ASN A 386 7.04 16.11 23.50
N PHE A 387 7.24 14.98 22.86
CA PHE A 387 6.17 14.05 22.45
C PHE A 387 6.12 12.82 23.37
N GLY A 388 7.29 12.27 23.74
CA GLY A 388 7.50 11.03 24.49
C GLY A 388 8.91 10.49 24.23
N ASP A 389 9.11 9.21 24.44
CA ASP A 389 10.39 8.53 24.27
C ASP A 389 10.31 7.30 23.37
N LEU A 390 11.39 6.99 22.64
CA LEU A 390 11.63 5.70 22.01
C LEU A 390 11.87 4.63 23.09
N THR A 391 11.62 3.37 22.74
CA THR A 391 11.91 2.26 23.66
C THR A 391 13.40 2.12 23.98
N LEU A 392 14.26 2.63 23.10
CA LEU A 392 15.71 2.57 23.22
C LEU A 392 16.35 3.91 22.79
N SER A 393 17.42 4.29 23.49
CA SER A 393 18.27 5.39 23.04
C SER A 393 19.00 5.02 21.75
N THR A 394 18.89 5.86 20.71
CA THR A 394 19.42 5.56 19.39
C THR A 394 19.79 6.83 18.63
N TYR A 395 20.69 6.71 17.67
CA TYR A 395 20.98 7.73 16.68
C TYR A 395 21.18 7.11 15.30
N ARG A 396 21.06 7.91 14.23
CA ARG A 396 21.13 7.43 12.84
C ARG A 396 20.10 6.34 12.54
N SER A 397 18.90 6.53 13.07
CA SER A 397 17.72 5.73 12.74
C SER A 397 17.09 6.25 11.46
N CYS A 398 16.42 5.42 10.73
CA CYS A 398 15.52 5.89 9.67
C CYS A 398 14.07 5.92 10.14
N ALA A 399 13.28 6.80 9.54
CA ALA A 399 11.87 6.93 9.87
C ALA A 399 10.99 6.83 8.61
N MET A 400 9.84 6.21 8.78
CA MET A 400 8.81 6.03 7.75
C MET A 400 7.46 6.40 8.36
N ALA A 401 6.60 7.08 7.61
CA ALA A 401 5.31 7.49 8.15
C ALA A 401 4.13 7.22 7.22
N SER A 402 2.98 7.08 7.84
CA SER A 402 1.67 7.30 7.23
C SER A 402 1.02 8.54 7.85
N GLN A 403 -0.22 8.85 7.46
CA GLN A 403 -0.95 9.96 8.09
C GLN A 403 -1.27 9.74 9.57
N THR A 404 -1.19 8.50 10.06
CA THR A 404 -1.55 8.16 11.44
C THR A 404 -0.38 7.65 12.28
N ARG A 405 0.61 7.01 11.67
CA ARG A 405 1.68 6.29 12.38
C ARG A 405 3.04 6.67 11.83
N ALA A 406 4.03 6.84 12.71
CA ALA A 406 5.45 6.88 12.35
C ALA A 406 6.16 5.65 12.91
N VAL A 407 7.02 5.04 12.11
CA VAL A 407 7.85 3.88 12.47
C VAL A 407 9.31 4.30 12.39
N PHE A 408 10.09 3.96 13.41
CA PHE A 408 11.52 4.25 13.55
C PHE A 408 12.30 2.94 13.55
N ALA A 409 13.10 2.70 12.52
CA ALA A 409 14.01 1.57 12.50
C ALA A 409 15.34 1.99 13.13
N HIS A 410 15.66 1.41 14.28
CA HIS A 410 16.81 1.82 15.08
C HIS A 410 18.14 1.61 14.33
N GLY A 411 18.99 2.61 14.43
CA GLY A 411 20.35 2.61 13.89
C GLY A 411 21.37 2.15 14.91
N THR A 412 22.32 3.06 15.20
CA THR A 412 23.39 2.82 16.15
C THR A 412 22.95 3.11 17.59
N PHE A 413 23.42 2.33 18.51
CA PHE A 413 23.23 2.48 19.94
C PHE A 413 24.52 3.00 20.61
N THR A 414 24.44 3.42 21.88
CA THR A 414 25.57 3.94 22.67
C THR A 414 26.85 3.12 22.50
N PRO A 415 28.04 3.75 22.50
CA PRO A 415 29.32 3.07 22.26
C PRO A 415 29.47 1.77 23.08
N GLY A 416 29.68 0.66 22.40
CA GLY A 416 29.98 -0.66 22.99
C GLY A 416 28.83 -1.66 23.05
N SER A 417 27.61 -1.35 22.65
CA SER A 417 26.45 -2.26 22.75
C SER A 417 25.87 -2.78 21.43
N GLY A 418 26.47 -2.43 20.29
CA GLY A 418 26.13 -3.02 18.99
C GLY A 418 24.90 -2.44 18.30
N THR A 419 24.61 -2.98 17.13
CA THR A 419 23.47 -2.67 16.29
C THR A 419 22.21 -3.39 16.73
N ARG A 420 21.05 -2.82 16.47
CA ARG A 420 19.73 -3.39 16.82
C ARG A 420 18.92 -3.73 15.58
N THR A 421 18.13 -4.77 15.68
CA THR A 421 17.10 -5.10 14.69
C THR A 421 15.79 -4.40 14.97
N SER A 422 15.51 -4.01 16.22
CA SER A 422 14.21 -3.50 16.65
C SER A 422 13.77 -2.22 15.91
N MET A 423 12.46 -2.12 15.74
CA MET A 423 11.76 -0.95 15.22
C MET A 423 10.69 -0.54 16.22
N ASP A 424 10.51 0.75 16.39
CA ASP A 424 9.47 1.34 17.24
C ASP A 424 8.43 2.07 16.40
N TYR A 425 7.23 2.27 16.95
CA TYR A 425 6.24 3.13 16.34
C TYR A 425 5.51 4.02 17.33
N ILE A 426 4.98 5.14 16.82
CA ILE A 426 4.09 6.03 17.54
C ILE A 426 2.82 6.29 16.73
N THR A 427 1.74 6.68 17.41
CA THR A 427 0.57 7.29 16.80
C THR A 427 0.77 8.79 16.75
N ILE A 428 0.95 9.39 15.55
CA ILE A 428 1.36 10.80 15.41
C ILE A 428 0.36 11.79 16.05
N ALA A 429 -0.93 11.45 16.07
CA ALA A 429 -1.97 12.34 16.61
C ALA A 429 -1.96 12.47 18.14
N SER A 430 -1.45 11.47 18.87
CA SER A 430 -1.46 11.42 20.34
C SER A 430 -0.04 11.33 20.89
N GLN A 431 0.32 12.22 21.80
CA GLN A 431 1.59 12.17 22.52
C GLN A 431 1.66 10.94 23.41
N GLY A 432 2.86 10.41 23.58
CA GLY A 432 3.18 9.25 24.40
C GLY A 432 4.42 8.53 23.88
N ASP A 433 4.88 7.57 24.65
CA ASP A 433 6.07 6.79 24.33
C ASP A 433 5.82 5.84 23.16
N ALA A 434 6.88 5.53 22.46
CA ALA A 434 6.87 4.57 21.37
C ALA A 434 6.64 3.13 21.90
N ILE A 435 6.12 2.32 21.01
CA ILE A 435 5.83 0.90 21.27
C ILE A 435 6.59 0.08 20.22
N ASP A 436 7.03 -1.12 20.63
CA ASP A 436 7.68 -2.06 19.71
C ASP A 436 6.81 -2.36 18.48
N PHE A 437 7.44 -2.28 17.30
CA PHE A 437 6.80 -2.54 16.01
C PHE A 437 7.13 -3.94 15.48
N GLY A 438 8.37 -4.39 15.69
CA GLY A 438 8.97 -5.61 15.17
C GLY A 438 10.44 -5.42 14.84
N ASP A 439 11.02 -6.31 14.03
CA ASP A 439 12.45 -6.34 13.75
C ASP A 439 12.77 -6.17 12.26
N LYS A 440 13.92 -5.54 11.99
CA LYS A 440 14.60 -5.61 10.69
C LYS A 440 15.15 -7.03 10.46
N SER A 441 15.32 -7.41 9.21
CA SER A 441 15.91 -8.71 8.87
C SER A 441 17.36 -8.83 9.32
N GLU A 442 18.09 -7.70 9.37
CA GLU A 442 19.51 -7.63 9.72
C GLU A 442 19.81 -6.42 10.61
N THR A 443 20.89 -6.55 11.39
CA THR A 443 21.45 -5.41 12.13
C THR A 443 22.17 -4.48 11.16
N ARG A 444 21.77 -3.21 11.13
CA ARG A 444 22.41 -2.18 10.28
C ARG A 444 22.66 -0.92 11.07
N GLU A 445 23.86 -0.36 10.85
CA GLU A 445 24.20 1.00 11.28
C GLU A 445 24.01 1.96 10.12
N TYR A 446 23.82 3.22 10.42
CA TYR A 446 23.79 4.31 9.42
C TYR A 446 22.77 4.06 8.30
N ALA A 447 21.63 3.50 8.64
CA ALA A 447 20.51 3.28 7.72
C ALA A 447 19.62 4.53 7.71
N ASP A 448 20.14 5.67 7.30
CA ASP A 448 19.46 6.97 7.40
C ASP A 448 18.35 7.14 6.33
N GLY A 449 18.31 6.29 5.31
CA GLY A 449 17.40 6.40 4.17
C GLY A 449 16.08 5.67 4.34
N GLY A 450 15.12 6.24 5.07
CA GLY A 450 13.74 5.76 5.17
C GLY A 450 12.76 6.64 4.38
N CYS A 451 11.79 6.02 3.71
CA CYS A 451 10.75 6.69 2.95
C CYS A 451 9.45 5.87 2.93
N SER A 452 8.35 6.46 2.50
CA SER A 452 7.06 5.74 2.43
C SER A 452 6.12 6.34 1.38
N ASP A 453 5.15 5.54 0.94
CA ASP A 453 4.12 5.95 -0.02
C ASP A 453 3.01 6.84 0.58
N SER A 454 3.05 7.15 1.87
CA SER A 454 1.94 7.78 2.61
C SER A 454 2.36 8.82 3.66
N HIS A 455 3.59 9.33 3.60
CA HIS A 455 4.08 10.36 4.52
C HIS A 455 3.39 11.73 4.33
N GLY A 456 3.62 12.66 5.27
CA GLY A 456 2.97 13.97 5.32
C GLY A 456 3.13 14.83 4.07
N GLY A 457 4.27 14.75 3.39
CA GLY A 457 4.56 15.49 2.16
C GLY A 457 3.66 15.15 0.98
N LEU A 458 3.01 13.99 1.01
CA LEU A 458 2.07 13.56 -0.03
C LEU A 458 0.66 14.15 0.15
N GLY A 459 0.45 14.92 1.21
CA GLY A 459 -0.84 15.45 1.61
C GLY A 459 -1.71 14.41 2.33
N GLY A 460 -2.57 14.88 3.21
CA GLY A 460 -3.60 14.06 3.85
C GLY A 460 -4.79 13.85 2.92
N PHE A 461 -5.55 12.81 3.16
CA PHE A 461 -6.89 12.58 2.61
C PHE A 461 -7.92 12.92 3.68
#